data_94156531e3d893ec4ccdc8d044c16aeb
#
_entry.id   94156531e3d893ec4ccdc8d044c16aeb
#
_cell.length_a   1.000
_cell.length_b   1.000
_cell.length_c   1.000
_cell.angle_alpha   90.00
_cell.angle_beta   90.00
_cell.angle_gamma   90.00
#
_symmetry.space_group_name_H-M   'P 1'
#
loop_
_entity.id
_entity.type
_entity.pdbx_description
1 polymer ?
#
loop_
_entity_poly.entity_id
_entity_poly.type
_entity_poly.pdbx_seq_one_letter_code
_entity_poly.pdbx_strand_id
1 'polypeptide(L)'
;MGTKKVREAMSRDPRSVGESTSVQEAARVMKEQDVGSLPVVEDERLVGIVTDRDIVIRGVAVRSDVSSLSVMDVASHGVTTVAPDQDLDEALRLMAQEQVRRLPVVDGDRLVGILAQADVAREGDEERVGETVEQISQ
;
A
#
# COMPACT_ATOMS: atom_id res chain seq x y z
N MET A 1 -17.45 15.07 18.34
CA MET A 1 -17.39 14.51 17.18
C MET A 1 -16.10 13.89 16.83
N GLY A 2 -15.97 12.71 17.00
CA GLY A 2 -14.74 12.03 16.72
C GLY A 2 -14.52 11.91 15.23
N THR A 3 -13.31 12.17 14.81
CA THR A 3 -12.93 11.83 13.46
C THR A 3 -12.75 10.32 13.40
N LYS A 4 -12.96 9.77 12.22
CA LYS A 4 -12.69 8.35 11.99
C LYS A 4 -11.21 8.11 12.08
N LYS A 5 -10.84 6.93 12.51
CA LYS A 5 -9.45 6.50 12.60
C LYS A 5 -9.12 5.56 11.45
N VAL A 6 -7.84 5.48 11.13
CA VAL A 6 -7.36 4.61 10.06
C VAL A 6 -7.85 3.18 10.25
N ARG A 7 -7.80 2.66 11.50
CA ARG A 7 -8.21 1.26 11.75
C ARG A 7 -9.67 0.99 11.39
N GLU A 8 -10.49 2.02 11.33
CA GLU A 8 -11.91 1.83 11.00
C GLU A 8 -12.14 1.65 9.50
N ALA A 9 -11.17 2.04 8.68
CA ALA A 9 -11.29 1.98 7.22
C ALA A 9 -10.31 1.01 6.57
N MET A 10 -9.24 0.62 7.25
CA MET A 10 -8.22 -0.22 6.65
C MET A 10 -8.71 -1.63 6.39
N SER A 11 -8.10 -2.30 5.42
CA SER A 11 -8.28 -3.72 5.22
C SER A 11 -7.29 -4.43 6.13
N ARG A 12 -7.77 -5.38 6.91
CA ARG A 12 -6.93 -6.18 7.81
C ARG A 12 -6.35 -7.36 7.06
N ASP A 13 -5.29 -7.91 7.62
CA ASP A 13 -4.60 -9.08 7.03
C ASP A 13 -4.25 -8.81 5.57
N PRO A 14 -3.46 -7.76 5.31
CA PRO A 14 -3.14 -7.39 3.94
C PRO A 14 -2.29 -8.45 3.28
N ARG A 15 -2.52 -8.64 1.97
CA ARG A 15 -1.64 -9.51 1.22
C ARG A 15 -0.26 -8.87 1.15
N SER A 16 0.75 -9.63 1.50
CA SER A 16 2.13 -9.15 1.49
C SER A 16 3.02 -10.24 0.94
N VAL A 17 4.27 -9.89 0.65
CA VAL A 17 5.28 -10.86 0.21
C VAL A 17 6.48 -10.76 1.13
N GLY A 18 7.21 -11.85 1.25
CA GLY A 18 8.45 -11.87 2.04
C GLY A 18 9.58 -11.21 1.26
N GLU A 19 10.60 -10.79 1.97
CA GLU A 19 11.73 -10.08 1.35
C GLU A 19 12.48 -10.92 0.32
N SER A 20 12.45 -12.24 0.44
CA SER A 20 13.12 -13.11 -0.51
C SER A 20 12.21 -13.65 -1.61
N THR A 21 10.96 -13.19 -1.65
CA THR A 21 10.01 -13.57 -2.69
C THR A 21 10.57 -13.12 -4.05
N SER A 22 10.43 -13.96 -5.06
CA SER A 22 10.89 -13.61 -6.38
C SER A 22 10.02 -12.52 -6.99
N VAL A 23 10.62 -11.72 -7.87
CA VAL A 23 9.89 -10.69 -8.61
C VAL A 23 8.74 -11.32 -9.40
N GLN A 24 8.98 -12.50 -9.98
CA GLN A 24 7.96 -13.19 -10.74
C GLN A 24 6.75 -13.58 -9.88
N GLU A 25 7.02 -14.08 -8.68
CA GLU A 25 5.94 -14.45 -7.76
C GLU A 25 5.16 -13.21 -7.30
N ALA A 26 5.86 -12.12 -7.03
CA ALA A 26 5.20 -10.87 -6.66
C ALA A 26 4.28 -10.39 -7.79
N ALA A 27 4.77 -10.47 -9.04
CA ALA A 27 3.95 -10.09 -10.20
C ALA A 27 2.71 -10.96 -10.31
N ARG A 28 2.84 -12.25 -10.02
CA ARG A 28 1.70 -13.16 -10.04
C ARG A 28 0.66 -12.79 -8.98
N VAL A 29 1.12 -12.44 -7.78
CA VAL A 29 0.22 -12.01 -6.70
C VAL A 29 -0.49 -10.72 -7.09
N MET A 30 0.24 -9.78 -7.69
CA MET A 30 -0.37 -8.53 -8.16
C MET A 30 -1.48 -8.80 -9.18
N LYS A 31 -1.24 -9.75 -10.08
CA LYS A 31 -2.22 -10.13 -11.08
C LYS A 31 -3.44 -10.76 -10.42
N GLU A 32 -3.23 -11.69 -9.51
CA GLU A 32 -4.32 -12.38 -8.82
C GLU A 32 -5.17 -11.44 -7.98
N GLN A 33 -4.52 -10.50 -7.32
CA GLN A 33 -5.20 -9.56 -6.44
C GLN A 33 -5.66 -8.28 -7.14
N ASP A 34 -5.28 -8.13 -8.39
CA ASP A 34 -5.58 -6.93 -9.20
C ASP A 34 -5.10 -5.67 -8.50
N VAL A 35 -3.86 -5.69 -8.07
CA VAL A 35 -3.21 -4.55 -7.41
C VAL A 35 -1.87 -4.26 -8.07
N GLY A 36 -1.42 -3.01 -7.96
CA GLY A 36 -0.15 -2.58 -8.53
C GLY A 36 0.95 -2.43 -7.51
N SER A 37 0.70 -2.80 -6.26
CA SER A 37 1.70 -2.70 -5.21
C SER A 37 1.46 -3.75 -4.14
N LEU A 38 2.55 -4.15 -3.49
CA LEU A 38 2.49 -5.11 -2.39
C LEU A 38 3.46 -4.68 -1.30
N PRO A 39 3.04 -4.75 -0.04
CA PRO A 39 3.99 -4.58 1.05
C PRO A 39 4.97 -5.75 1.08
N VAL A 40 6.22 -5.45 1.42
CA VAL A 40 7.25 -6.46 1.61
C VAL A 40 7.53 -6.52 3.10
N VAL A 41 7.49 -7.71 3.67
CA VAL A 41 7.64 -7.89 5.12
C VAL A 41 8.75 -8.88 5.42
N GLU A 42 9.29 -8.74 6.63
CA GLU A 42 10.21 -9.68 7.23
C GLU A 42 9.73 -9.89 8.66
N ASP A 43 9.31 -11.09 8.99
CA ASP A 43 8.76 -11.39 10.32
C ASP A 43 7.65 -10.42 10.71
N GLU A 44 6.72 -10.22 9.79
CA GLU A 44 5.55 -9.34 9.96
C GLU A 44 5.89 -7.86 10.00
N ARG A 45 7.18 -7.50 9.96
CA ARG A 45 7.59 -6.08 9.94
C ARG A 45 7.69 -5.60 8.51
N LEU A 46 7.20 -4.40 8.29
CA LEU A 46 7.25 -3.79 6.97
C LEU A 46 8.67 -3.35 6.65
N VAL A 47 9.23 -3.85 5.56
CA VAL A 47 10.58 -3.48 5.13
C VAL A 47 10.61 -2.76 3.80
N GLY A 48 9.51 -2.73 3.07
CA GLY A 48 9.47 -2.01 1.79
C GLY A 48 8.14 -2.17 1.10
N ILE A 49 8.06 -1.55 -0.07
CA ILE A 49 6.91 -1.71 -0.98
C ILE A 49 7.48 -2.02 -2.36
N VAL A 50 6.90 -3.01 -3.03
CA VAL A 50 7.22 -3.30 -4.41
C VAL A 50 6.01 -2.96 -5.27
N THR A 51 6.24 -2.24 -6.36
CA THR A 51 5.18 -1.86 -7.29
C THR A 51 5.44 -2.52 -8.65
N ASP A 52 4.38 -2.56 -9.47
CA ASP A 52 4.51 -3.05 -10.84
C ASP A 52 5.50 -2.18 -11.62
N ARG A 53 5.52 -0.88 -11.36
CA ARG A 53 6.50 0.01 -11.97
C ARG A 53 7.93 -0.34 -11.55
N ASP A 54 8.14 -0.64 -10.27
CA ASP A 54 9.47 -1.09 -9.79
C ASP A 54 9.94 -2.32 -10.54
N ILE A 55 9.04 -3.27 -10.74
CA ILE A 55 9.38 -4.52 -11.44
C ILE A 55 9.79 -4.22 -12.88
N VAL A 56 9.05 -3.35 -13.56
CA VAL A 56 9.34 -3.02 -14.95
C VAL A 56 10.62 -2.19 -15.07
N ILE A 57 10.74 -1.13 -14.30
CA ILE A 57 11.83 -0.15 -14.47
C ILE A 57 13.13 -0.63 -13.85
N ARG A 58 13.07 -1.23 -12.67
CA ARG A 58 14.27 -1.67 -11.95
C ARG A 58 14.60 -3.14 -12.18
N GLY A 59 13.65 -3.89 -12.70
CA GLY A 59 13.84 -5.31 -12.99
C GLY A 59 14.00 -5.56 -14.48
N VAL A 60 12.87 -5.55 -15.20
CA VAL A 60 12.85 -5.93 -16.62
C VAL A 60 13.74 -5.03 -17.47
N ALA A 61 13.73 -3.72 -17.24
CA ALA A 61 14.48 -2.77 -18.06
C ALA A 61 15.99 -2.85 -17.85
N VAL A 62 16.42 -3.37 -16.69
CA VAL A 62 17.83 -3.37 -16.30
C VAL A 62 18.47 -4.74 -16.45
N ARG A 63 17.69 -5.80 -16.34
CA ARG A 63 18.18 -7.18 -16.38
C ARG A 63 17.53 -7.96 -17.50
N SER A 64 18.33 -8.77 -18.17
CA SER A 64 17.81 -9.64 -19.22
C SER A 64 17.08 -10.85 -18.62
N ASP A 65 17.42 -11.23 -17.40
CA ASP A 65 16.79 -12.36 -16.72
C ASP A 65 16.33 -11.92 -15.34
N VAL A 66 15.01 -11.80 -15.18
CA VAL A 66 14.41 -11.38 -13.91
C VAL A 66 14.13 -12.54 -12.97
N SER A 67 14.33 -13.78 -13.42
CA SER A 67 14.01 -14.95 -12.61
C SER A 67 14.87 -15.06 -11.35
N SER A 68 16.04 -14.42 -11.34
CA SER A 68 16.95 -14.44 -10.21
C SER A 68 16.74 -13.27 -9.25
N LEU A 69 15.85 -12.33 -9.58
CA LEU A 69 15.63 -11.15 -8.75
C LEU A 69 14.62 -11.43 -7.65
N SER A 70 14.92 -10.96 -6.46
CA SER A 70 13.97 -10.94 -5.37
C SER A 70 13.31 -9.55 -5.31
N VAL A 71 12.19 -9.46 -4.60
CA VAL A 71 11.46 -8.19 -4.50
C VAL A 71 12.32 -7.10 -3.88
N MET A 72 13.23 -7.45 -2.96
CA MET A 72 14.07 -6.44 -2.32
C MET A 72 15.11 -5.85 -3.27
N ASP A 73 15.37 -6.51 -4.39
CA ASP A 73 16.29 -5.96 -5.40
C ASP A 73 15.67 -4.78 -6.14
N VAL A 74 14.32 -4.70 -6.14
CA VAL A 74 13.61 -3.65 -6.89
C VAL A 74 12.71 -2.80 -6.02
N ALA A 75 12.39 -3.23 -4.81
CA ALA A 75 11.44 -2.55 -3.93
C ALA A 75 11.97 -1.20 -3.44
N SER A 76 11.06 -0.34 -3.07
CA SER A 76 11.38 0.95 -2.45
C SER A 76 11.43 0.79 -0.94
N HIS A 77 12.40 1.45 -0.34
CA HIS A 77 12.57 1.51 1.11
C HIS A 77 12.09 2.89 1.60
N GLY A 78 12.01 3.08 2.89
CA GLY A 78 11.61 4.37 3.44
C GLY A 78 10.18 4.74 3.09
N VAL A 79 9.30 3.77 3.19
CA VAL A 79 7.91 3.89 2.77
C VAL A 79 7.12 4.78 3.74
N THR A 80 6.27 5.64 3.20
CA THR A 80 5.34 6.42 4.02
C THR A 80 4.25 5.47 4.55
N THR A 81 4.04 5.51 5.85
CA THR A 81 3.06 4.65 6.52
C THR A 81 2.15 5.48 7.41
N VAL A 82 1.08 4.87 7.86
CA VAL A 82 0.19 5.47 8.85
C VAL A 82 -0.02 4.48 9.97
N ALA A 83 -0.41 5.01 11.13
CA ALA A 83 -0.72 4.17 12.29
C ALA A 83 -2.23 3.93 12.37
N PRO A 84 -2.65 2.84 13.02
CA PRO A 84 -4.09 2.57 13.16
C PRO A 84 -4.86 3.67 13.87
N ASP A 85 -4.20 4.39 14.77
CA ASP A 85 -4.82 5.44 15.57
C ASP A 85 -4.83 6.80 14.91
N GLN A 86 -4.19 6.96 13.77
CA GLN A 86 -4.18 8.25 13.08
C GLN A 86 -5.55 8.59 12.55
N ASP A 87 -5.81 9.88 12.43
CA ASP A 87 -7.07 10.35 11.86
C ASP A 87 -7.10 10.03 10.37
N LEU A 88 -8.24 9.60 9.91
CA LEU A 88 -8.45 9.24 8.51
C LEU A 88 -8.20 10.42 7.59
N ASP A 89 -8.60 11.62 8.00
CA ASP A 89 -8.36 12.84 7.21
C ASP A 89 -6.88 13.11 7.02
N GLU A 90 -6.09 12.83 8.03
CA GLU A 90 -4.63 13.00 7.96
C GLU A 90 -4.02 12.01 6.97
N ALA A 91 -4.50 10.75 7.00
CA ALA A 91 -4.04 9.74 6.05
C ALA A 91 -4.41 10.12 4.62
N LEU A 92 -5.60 10.68 4.42
CA LEU A 92 -6.04 11.13 3.11
C LEU A 92 -5.13 12.24 2.58
N ARG A 93 -4.74 13.17 3.45
CA ARG A 93 -3.81 14.24 3.07
C ARG A 93 -2.46 13.66 2.66
N LEU A 94 -1.99 12.64 3.39
CA LEU A 94 -0.72 11.97 3.03
C LEU A 94 -0.81 11.31 1.67
N MET A 95 -1.92 10.65 1.38
CA MET A 95 -2.10 10.02 0.06
C MET A 95 -2.00 11.06 -1.05
N ALA A 96 -2.65 12.21 -0.86
CA ALA A 96 -2.60 13.28 -1.85
C ALA A 96 -1.19 13.85 -1.98
N GLN A 97 -0.53 14.07 -0.86
CA GLN A 97 0.80 14.65 -0.81
C GLN A 97 1.83 13.73 -1.46
N GLU A 98 1.74 12.43 -1.19
CA GLU A 98 2.66 11.44 -1.75
C GLU A 98 2.22 10.91 -3.10
N GLN A 99 1.04 11.30 -3.55
CA GLN A 99 0.47 10.86 -4.83
C GLN A 99 0.33 9.34 -4.90
N VAL A 100 -0.16 8.76 -3.82
CA VAL A 100 -0.38 7.32 -3.74
C VAL A 100 -1.83 7.04 -3.38
N ARG A 101 -2.33 5.89 -3.77
CA ARG A 101 -3.71 5.48 -3.52
C ARG A 101 -3.84 4.49 -2.37
N ARG A 102 -2.73 4.04 -1.84
CA ARG A 102 -2.69 3.09 -0.75
C ARG A 102 -1.55 3.42 0.18
N LEU A 103 -1.76 3.17 1.46
CA LEU A 103 -0.75 3.35 2.48
C LEU A 103 -0.72 2.12 3.36
N PRO A 104 0.45 1.58 3.65
CA PRO A 104 0.55 0.54 4.66
C PRO A 104 0.22 1.10 6.03
N VAL A 105 -0.49 0.31 6.82
CA VAL A 105 -0.82 0.66 8.20
C VAL A 105 0.06 -0.20 9.09
N VAL A 106 0.84 0.46 9.92
CA VAL A 106 1.78 -0.23 10.81
C VAL A 106 1.50 0.13 12.26
N ASP A 107 1.67 -0.86 13.13
CA ASP A 107 1.60 -0.67 14.57
C ASP A 107 3.04 -0.88 15.05
N GLY A 108 3.72 0.23 15.34
CA GLY A 108 5.16 0.21 15.47
C GLY A 108 5.79 -0.03 14.12
N ASP A 109 6.39 -1.19 13.91
CA ASP A 109 6.94 -1.59 12.61
C ASP A 109 6.18 -2.77 11.99
N ARG A 110 5.17 -3.27 12.70
CA ARG A 110 4.41 -4.43 12.26
C ARG A 110 3.29 -4.01 11.32
N LEU A 111 3.23 -4.65 10.17
CA LEU A 111 2.17 -4.40 9.20
C LEU A 111 0.85 -4.98 9.70
N VAL A 112 -0.16 -4.14 9.87
CA VAL A 112 -1.46 -4.57 10.37
C VAL A 112 -2.59 -4.33 9.38
N GLY A 113 -2.35 -3.57 8.33
CA GLY A 113 -3.40 -3.33 7.35
C GLY A 113 -2.92 -2.53 6.17
N ILE A 114 -3.81 -2.33 5.23
CA ILE A 114 -3.62 -1.44 4.08
C ILE A 114 -4.81 -0.49 4.06
N LEU A 115 -4.52 0.78 3.89
CA LEU A 115 -5.55 1.79 3.71
C LEU A 115 -5.58 2.19 2.24
N ALA A 116 -6.69 1.95 1.57
CA ALA A 116 -6.85 2.33 0.18
C ALA A 116 -7.74 3.57 0.09
N GLN A 117 -7.49 4.41 -0.91
CA GLN A 117 -8.28 5.60 -1.15
C GLN A 117 -9.77 5.28 -1.25
N ALA A 118 -10.11 4.17 -1.91
CA ALA A 118 -11.49 3.74 -2.04
C ALA A 118 -12.11 3.41 -0.69
N ASP A 119 -11.32 2.87 0.23
CA ASP A 119 -11.81 2.55 1.58
C ASP A 119 -12.09 3.81 2.38
N VAL A 120 -11.28 4.83 2.21
CA VAL A 120 -11.50 6.12 2.86
C VAL A 120 -12.82 6.73 2.38
N ALA A 121 -13.06 6.70 1.09
CA ALA A 121 -14.29 7.23 0.51
C ALA A 121 -15.52 6.48 1.03
N ARG A 122 -15.42 5.16 1.15
CA ARG A 122 -16.54 4.33 1.61
C ARG A 122 -16.81 4.51 3.09
N GLU A 123 -15.75 4.55 3.91
CA GLU A 123 -15.86 4.64 5.36
C GLU A 123 -15.99 6.07 5.84
N GLY A 124 -15.69 7.02 4.97
CA GLY A 124 -15.79 8.41 5.32
C GLY A 124 -17.20 8.74 5.74
N ASP A 125 -17.30 9.78 6.55
CA ASP A 125 -18.56 10.28 7.04
C ASP A 125 -19.63 10.21 5.95
N GLU A 126 -20.73 9.54 6.22
CA GLU A 126 -21.80 9.37 5.25
C GLU A 126 -22.30 10.69 4.71
N GLU A 127 -22.26 11.73 5.53
CA GLU A 127 -22.66 13.06 5.10
C GLU A 127 -21.68 13.66 4.09
N ARG A 128 -20.44 13.19 4.10
CA ARG A 128 -19.37 13.72 3.27
C ARG A 128 -18.98 12.78 2.15
N VAL A 129 -19.57 11.61 2.09
CA VAL A 129 -19.19 10.60 1.10
C VAL A 129 -19.32 11.14 -0.32
N GLY A 130 -20.46 11.76 -0.63
CA GLY A 130 -20.68 12.31 -1.96
C GLY A 130 -19.65 13.36 -2.33
N GLU A 131 -19.38 14.26 -1.40
CA GLU A 131 -18.41 15.32 -1.59
C GLU A 131 -17.00 14.76 -1.83
N THR A 132 -16.62 13.82 -0.97
CA THR A 132 -15.31 13.21 -1.07
C THR A 132 -15.14 12.43 -2.37
N VAL A 133 -16.17 11.69 -2.75
CA VAL A 133 -16.14 10.91 -3.98
C VAL A 133 -16.04 11.82 -5.20
N GLU A 134 -16.77 12.92 -5.20
CA GLU A 134 -16.69 13.89 -6.30
C GLU A 134 -15.29 14.45 -6.44
N GLN A 135 -14.67 14.82 -5.33
CA GLN A 135 -13.33 15.37 -5.35
C GLN A 135 -12.31 14.35 -5.90
N ILE A 136 -12.45 13.12 -5.49
CA ILE A 136 -11.55 12.06 -5.93
C ILE A 136 -11.77 11.74 -7.41
N SER A 137 -13.01 11.79 -7.86
CA SER A 137 -13.36 11.46 -9.23
C SER A 137 -12.95 12.54 -10.22
N GLN A 138 -12.83 13.75 -9.76
CA GLN A 138 -12.41 14.85 -10.60
C GLN A 138 -10.90 14.88 -10.77
#